data_e9cd398de752fa70ecb55d8b607817d4
#
_entry.id   e9cd398de752fa70ecb55d8b607817d4
#
_cell.length_a   1.000
_cell.length_b   1.000
_cell.length_c   1.000
_cell.angle_alpha   90.00
_cell.angle_beta   90.00
_cell.angle_gamma   90.00
#
_symmetry.space_group_name_H-M   'P 1'
#
loop_
_entity.id
_entity.type
_entity.pdbx_description
1 polymer ?
#
loop_
_entity_poly.entity_id
_entity_poly.type
_entity_poly.pdbx_seq_one_letter_code
_entity_poly.pdbx_strand_id
1 'polypeptide(L)'
;MKNTKTAFITFFPAVPDNMGSSTVVNSRFKSWPSKKKLFQLSHIKKINNKNTKTIFIRKEKPLNKILSLPKLICSVFLYLKNSKKKIIIIEGASWIFYSFIVFFSLKLFFLKSKIIYISHSIESEIRKKFSNIFIYLLTKYLERLMFKFVDIATSVSKYEKSKIKKLYNVNTILYPNAINIDYKVGT
;
A
#
# COMPACT_ATOMS: atom_id res chain seq x y z
N MET A 1 -22.08 -11.17 -1.67
CA MET A 1 -20.74 -10.74 -1.23
C MET A 1 -20.58 -10.65 0.31
N LYS A 2 -21.45 -11.29 1.10
CA LYS A 2 -21.58 -11.10 2.56
C LYS A 2 -20.36 -11.46 3.44
N ASN A 3 -19.26 -12.01 2.91
CA ASN A 3 -18.15 -12.48 3.75
C ASN A 3 -16.74 -12.12 3.25
N THR A 4 -16.63 -11.07 2.41
CA THR A 4 -15.34 -10.53 1.95
C THR A 4 -14.93 -9.34 2.80
N LYS A 5 -13.71 -9.37 3.35
CA LYS A 5 -13.09 -8.20 4.02
C LYS A 5 -11.87 -7.74 3.23
N THR A 6 -11.71 -6.43 3.14
CA THR A 6 -10.55 -5.79 2.51
C THR A 6 -9.76 -4.98 3.54
N ALA A 7 -8.46 -5.24 3.64
CA ALA A 7 -7.53 -4.43 4.39
C ALA A 7 -6.74 -3.53 3.44
N PHE A 8 -6.81 -2.22 3.63
CA PHE A 8 -5.94 -1.24 2.99
C PHE A 8 -4.78 -0.93 3.92
N ILE A 9 -3.57 -0.95 3.42
CA ILE A 9 -2.35 -0.76 4.20
C ILE A 9 -1.52 0.36 3.60
N THR A 10 -1.20 1.37 4.43
CA THR A 10 -0.33 2.49 4.07
C THR A 10 0.75 2.70 5.12
N PHE A 11 1.90 3.18 4.70
CA PHE A 11 3.05 3.49 5.56
C PHE A 11 3.21 4.99 5.81
N PHE A 12 2.12 5.71 5.59
CA PHE A 12 1.98 7.16 5.79
C PHE A 12 0.52 7.45 6.18
N PRO A 13 0.23 8.64 6.75
CA PRO A 13 -1.14 9.02 7.09
C PRO A 13 -1.95 9.27 5.81
N ALA A 14 -2.93 8.41 5.52
CA ALA A 14 -3.89 8.62 4.45
C ALA A 14 -5.14 9.36 4.95
N VAL A 15 -5.36 9.35 6.26
CA VAL A 15 -6.42 10.10 6.94
C VAL A 15 -5.82 10.75 8.19
N PRO A 16 -5.88 12.07 8.35
CA PRO A 16 -6.43 13.06 7.40
C PRO A 16 -5.60 13.15 6.12
N ASP A 17 -6.24 13.58 5.03
CA ASP A 17 -5.67 13.65 3.69
C ASP A 17 -4.96 15.00 3.44
N ASN A 18 -3.79 15.14 4.00
CA ASN A 18 -3.01 16.39 3.97
C ASN A 18 -1.99 16.45 2.81
N MET A 19 -1.88 15.38 2.01
CA MET A 19 -0.93 15.27 0.90
C MET A 19 -1.61 14.65 -0.32
N GLY A 20 -1.10 14.92 -1.53
CA GLY A 20 -1.68 14.37 -2.76
C GLY A 20 -1.79 12.84 -2.76
N SER A 21 -0.78 12.13 -2.27
CA SER A 21 -0.84 10.67 -2.11
C SER A 21 -1.89 10.23 -1.11
N SER A 22 -2.08 10.96 -0.01
CA SER A 22 -3.11 10.69 1.00
C SER A 22 -4.51 10.85 0.41
N THR A 23 -4.75 11.89 -0.37
CA THR A 23 -6.03 12.16 -1.04
C THR A 23 -6.39 11.04 -2.01
N VAL A 24 -5.43 10.59 -2.84
CA VAL A 24 -5.63 9.49 -3.78
C VAL A 24 -5.99 8.19 -3.05
N VAL A 25 -5.24 7.84 -2.01
CA VAL A 25 -5.49 6.62 -1.21
C VAL A 25 -6.83 6.70 -0.49
N ASN A 26 -7.17 7.84 0.09
CA ASN A 26 -8.44 8.04 0.79
C ASN A 26 -9.64 7.97 -0.16
N SER A 27 -9.54 8.57 -1.35
CA SER A 27 -10.56 8.47 -2.41
C SER A 27 -10.78 7.02 -2.82
N ARG A 28 -9.70 6.29 -3.12
CA ARG A 28 -9.73 4.86 -3.45
C ARG A 28 -10.32 4.03 -2.33
N PHE A 29 -9.92 4.29 -1.09
CA PHE A 29 -10.48 3.63 0.08
C PHE A 29 -11.98 3.89 0.20
N LYS A 30 -12.44 5.14 0.05
CA LYS A 30 -13.87 5.50 0.14
C LYS A 30 -14.70 4.80 -0.94
N SER A 31 -14.22 4.73 -2.18
CA SER A 31 -14.94 4.13 -3.33
C SER A 31 -14.93 2.59 -3.34
N TRP A 32 -14.10 1.92 -2.55
CA TRP A 32 -14.00 0.45 -2.57
C TRP A 32 -15.29 -0.24 -2.11
N PRO A 33 -15.84 -1.21 -2.88
CA PRO A 33 -17.23 -1.68 -2.68
C PRO A 33 -17.42 -2.68 -1.53
N SER A 34 -16.36 -3.30 -1.01
CA SER A 34 -16.49 -4.33 0.02
C SER A 34 -16.36 -3.78 1.45
N LYS A 35 -16.68 -4.61 2.46
CA LYS A 35 -16.35 -4.28 3.86
C LYS A 35 -14.86 -4.08 4.00
N LYS A 36 -14.44 -2.88 4.36
CA LYS A 36 -13.07 -2.42 4.32
C LYS A 36 -12.60 -1.79 5.61
N LYS A 37 -11.29 -1.85 5.84
CA LYS A 37 -10.63 -1.12 6.93
C LYS A 37 -9.26 -0.64 6.47
N LEU A 38 -8.96 0.62 6.76
CA LEU A 38 -7.67 1.25 6.52
C LEU A 38 -6.76 1.03 7.74
N PHE A 39 -5.55 0.57 7.47
CA PHE A 39 -4.46 0.43 8.43
C PHE A 39 -3.32 1.35 7.98
N GLN A 40 -2.98 2.34 8.79
CA GLN A 40 -1.99 3.34 8.44
C GLN A 40 -0.95 3.54 9.53
N LEU A 41 0.29 3.86 9.13
CA LEU A 41 1.28 4.43 10.02
C LEU A 41 1.13 5.95 10.03
N SER A 42 1.12 6.58 11.20
CA SER A 42 1.03 8.04 11.31
C SER A 42 1.78 8.57 12.50
N HIS A 43 2.48 9.68 12.30
CA HIS A 43 3.12 10.47 13.35
C HIS A 43 2.32 11.72 13.71
N ILE A 44 1.28 12.05 12.92
CA ILE A 44 0.49 13.27 13.06
C ILE A 44 -0.64 13.06 14.06
N LYS A 45 -1.53 12.12 13.79
CA LYS A 45 -2.75 11.88 14.57
C LYS A 45 -3.07 10.41 14.69
N LYS A 46 -3.52 10.00 15.87
CA LYS A 46 -4.05 8.66 16.11
C LYS A 46 -5.55 8.67 15.83
N ILE A 47 -5.96 7.95 14.79
CA ILE A 47 -7.37 7.75 14.43
C ILE A 47 -7.69 6.26 14.58
N ASN A 48 -8.61 5.93 15.47
CA ASN A 48 -9.10 4.58 15.66
C ASN A 48 -10.62 4.61 15.67
N ASN A 49 -11.21 4.19 14.57
CA ASN A 49 -12.65 4.05 14.43
C ASN A 49 -13.00 2.73 13.71
N LYS A 50 -14.26 2.53 13.40
CA LYS A 50 -14.74 1.32 12.70
C LYS A 50 -13.98 1.06 11.40
N ASN A 51 -13.64 2.10 10.64
CA ASN A 51 -13.09 2.02 9.29
C ASN A 51 -11.58 2.31 9.22
N THR A 52 -10.98 2.89 10.26
CA THR A 52 -9.56 3.26 10.26
C THR A 52 -8.88 2.82 11.55
N LYS A 53 -7.71 2.23 11.42
CA LYS A 53 -6.79 1.90 12.51
C LYS A 53 -5.45 2.55 12.26
N THR A 54 -5.04 3.46 13.12
CA THR A 54 -3.73 4.09 13.06
C THR A 54 -2.77 3.40 14.02
N ILE A 55 -1.62 2.99 13.50
CA ILE A 55 -0.47 2.62 14.29
C ILE A 55 0.37 3.90 14.43
N PHE A 56 0.36 4.45 15.63
CA PHE A 56 1.10 5.70 15.90
C PHE A 56 2.59 5.44 15.97
N ILE A 57 3.38 6.27 15.26
CA ILE A 57 4.83 6.30 15.31
C ILE A 57 5.27 7.66 15.86
N ARG A 58 6.26 7.66 16.77
CA ARG A 58 6.69 8.89 17.46
C ARG A 58 7.31 9.92 16.51
N LYS A 59 8.06 9.45 15.50
CA LYS A 59 8.72 10.29 14.48
C LYS A 59 8.71 9.57 13.15
N GLU A 60 8.66 10.30 12.03
CA GLU A 60 8.69 9.73 10.69
C GLU A 60 10.12 9.31 10.26
N LYS A 61 10.77 8.50 11.09
CA LYS A 61 12.06 7.90 10.80
C LYS A 61 11.89 6.48 10.28
N PRO A 62 12.73 5.99 9.35
CA PRO A 62 12.66 4.64 8.81
C PRO A 62 12.63 3.56 9.89
N LEU A 63 13.47 3.65 10.90
CA LEU A 63 13.53 2.69 12.00
C LEU A 63 12.22 2.60 12.77
N ASN A 64 11.57 3.74 13.07
CA ASN A 64 10.28 3.75 13.77
C ASN A 64 9.17 3.08 12.94
N LYS A 65 9.22 3.25 11.61
CA LYS A 65 8.30 2.53 10.69
C LYS A 65 8.55 1.02 10.78
N ILE A 66 9.81 0.57 10.68
CA ILE A 66 10.17 -0.85 10.78
C ILE A 66 9.69 -1.46 12.10
N LEU A 67 10.00 -0.84 13.23
CA LEU A 67 9.59 -1.31 14.56
C LEU A 67 8.07 -1.34 14.75
N SER A 68 7.33 -0.62 13.94
CA SER A 68 5.86 -0.59 14.00
C SER A 68 5.20 -1.62 13.07
N LEU A 69 5.94 -2.27 12.15
CA LEU A 69 5.39 -3.25 11.22
C LEU A 69 4.76 -4.46 11.94
N PRO A 70 5.35 -5.06 12.97
CA PRO A 70 4.73 -6.19 13.67
C PRO A 70 3.34 -5.84 14.21
N LYS A 71 3.18 -4.65 14.79
CA LYS A 71 1.89 -4.16 15.30
C LYS A 71 0.88 -3.92 14.17
N LEU A 72 1.35 -3.44 13.03
CA LEU A 72 0.53 -3.26 11.83
C LEU A 72 0.05 -4.61 11.31
N ILE A 73 0.96 -5.56 11.12
CA ILE A 73 0.69 -6.92 10.63
C ILE A 73 -0.30 -7.63 11.56
N CYS A 74 -0.06 -7.60 12.87
CA CYS A 74 -0.97 -8.18 13.87
C CYS A 74 -2.37 -7.56 13.79
N SER A 75 -2.48 -6.23 13.65
CA SER A 75 -3.77 -5.55 13.52
C SER A 75 -4.54 -5.97 12.27
N VAL A 76 -3.84 -6.13 11.13
CA VAL A 76 -4.42 -6.63 9.89
C VAL A 76 -4.85 -8.09 10.03
N PHE A 77 -4.00 -8.93 10.62
CA PHE A 77 -4.29 -10.32 10.89
C PHE A 77 -5.57 -10.49 11.71
N LEU A 78 -5.69 -9.80 12.84
CA LEU A 78 -6.87 -9.85 13.71
C LEU A 78 -8.16 -9.42 12.99
N TYR A 79 -8.06 -8.44 12.09
CA TYR A 79 -9.20 -7.99 11.29
C TYR A 79 -9.65 -9.05 10.28
N LEU A 80 -8.68 -9.73 9.63
CA LEU A 80 -8.95 -10.64 8.52
C LEU A 80 -9.17 -12.09 8.94
N LYS A 81 -8.67 -12.53 10.11
CA LYS A 81 -8.63 -13.96 10.52
C LYS A 81 -9.95 -14.72 10.31
N ASN A 82 -11.08 -14.09 10.63
CA ASN A 82 -12.41 -14.72 10.57
C ASN A 82 -13.15 -14.47 9.24
N SER A 83 -12.47 -13.97 8.20
CA SER A 83 -13.12 -13.75 6.90
C SER A 83 -12.92 -14.94 5.98
N LYS A 84 -13.98 -15.34 5.24
CA LYS A 84 -13.89 -16.39 4.21
C LYS A 84 -13.05 -15.92 3.02
N LYS A 85 -13.29 -14.72 2.52
CA LYS A 85 -12.51 -14.11 1.44
C LYS A 85 -11.74 -12.90 1.97
N LYS A 86 -10.43 -12.86 1.71
CA LYS A 86 -9.50 -11.84 2.19
C LYS A 86 -8.87 -11.14 1.00
N ILE A 87 -8.99 -9.81 0.97
CA ILE A 87 -8.31 -8.94 0.01
C ILE A 87 -7.39 -8.02 0.82
N ILE A 88 -6.16 -7.93 0.40
CA ILE A 88 -5.15 -7.07 1.04
C ILE A 88 -4.64 -6.14 -0.05
N ILE A 89 -4.77 -4.84 0.18
CA ILE A 89 -4.29 -3.78 -0.72
C ILE A 89 -3.13 -3.10 -0.02
N ILE A 90 -1.96 -3.12 -0.65
CA ILE A 90 -0.75 -2.48 -0.15
C ILE A 90 -0.44 -1.29 -1.05
N GLU A 91 -0.48 -0.09 -0.49
CA GLU A 91 -0.18 1.17 -1.18
C GLU A 91 1.32 1.43 -1.18
N GLY A 92 1.91 1.41 -2.37
CA GLY A 92 3.35 1.51 -2.61
C GLY A 92 3.93 2.92 -2.62
N ALA A 93 3.27 3.91 -1.97
CA ALA A 93 3.78 5.28 -1.89
C ALA A 93 4.80 5.48 -0.75
N SER A 94 5.54 4.44 -0.41
CA SER A 94 6.60 4.44 0.60
C SER A 94 7.66 3.42 0.20
N TRP A 95 8.80 3.39 0.89
CA TRP A 95 9.87 2.47 0.57
C TRP A 95 9.39 1.02 0.49
N ILE A 96 9.68 0.35 -0.64
CA ILE A 96 9.26 -1.01 -0.97
C ILE A 96 9.57 -2.04 0.13
N PHE A 97 10.61 -1.80 0.92
CA PHE A 97 11.00 -2.66 2.01
C PHE A 97 9.86 -2.89 3.01
N TYR A 98 9.10 -1.84 3.37
CA TYR A 98 7.95 -1.98 4.28
C TYR A 98 6.84 -2.80 3.63
N SER A 99 6.54 -2.50 2.37
CA SER A 99 5.53 -3.21 1.57
C SER A 99 5.88 -4.69 1.46
N PHE A 100 7.15 -5.01 1.21
CA PHE A 100 7.61 -6.39 1.06
C PHE A 100 7.52 -7.19 2.37
N ILE A 101 7.95 -6.63 3.51
CA ILE A 101 7.82 -7.29 4.81
C ILE A 101 6.35 -7.59 5.12
N VAL A 102 5.46 -6.61 4.92
CA VAL A 102 4.04 -6.78 5.18
C VAL A 102 3.42 -7.80 4.21
N PHE A 103 3.75 -7.72 2.92
CA PHE A 103 3.33 -8.70 1.91
C PHE A 103 3.71 -10.12 2.31
N PHE A 104 5.00 -10.33 2.56
CA PHE A 104 5.54 -11.66 2.88
C PHE A 104 4.90 -12.23 4.15
N SER A 105 4.83 -11.45 5.23
CA SER A 105 4.20 -11.87 6.48
C SER A 105 2.73 -12.22 6.31
N LEU A 106 1.95 -11.37 5.63
CA LEU A 106 0.52 -11.61 5.45
C LEU A 106 0.24 -12.76 4.47
N LYS A 107 1.12 -12.98 3.48
CA LYS A 107 1.00 -14.13 2.57
C LYS A 107 1.25 -15.43 3.30
N LEU A 108 2.21 -15.48 4.24
CA LEU A 108 2.44 -16.65 5.09
C LEU A 108 1.23 -16.98 5.98
N PHE A 109 0.61 -15.97 6.60
CA PHE A 109 -0.57 -16.19 7.43
C PHE A 109 -1.84 -16.50 6.63
N PHE A 110 -1.93 -16.01 5.40
CA PHE A 110 -3.14 -16.09 4.58
C PHE A 110 -2.83 -16.52 3.16
N LEU A 111 -2.38 -17.76 2.95
CA LEU A 111 -1.99 -18.30 1.64
C LEU A 111 -3.05 -18.11 0.54
N LYS A 112 -4.34 -18.21 0.91
CA LYS A 112 -5.48 -18.05 -0.01
C LYS A 112 -5.98 -16.61 -0.15
N SER A 113 -5.30 -15.61 0.46
CA SER A 113 -5.68 -14.20 0.28
C SER A 113 -5.29 -13.70 -1.11
N LYS A 114 -6.06 -12.74 -1.64
CA LYS A 114 -5.65 -11.95 -2.79
C LYS A 114 -4.93 -10.69 -2.32
N ILE A 115 -3.67 -10.52 -2.74
CA ILE A 115 -2.86 -9.34 -2.42
C ILE A 115 -2.69 -8.50 -3.67
N ILE A 116 -3.09 -7.24 -3.56
CA ILE A 116 -2.99 -6.23 -4.61
C ILE A 116 -1.92 -5.22 -4.19
N TYR A 117 -0.91 -5.04 -5.00
CA TYR A 117 0.09 -4.00 -4.81
C TYR A 117 -0.16 -2.83 -5.75
N ILE A 118 -0.37 -1.65 -5.19
CA ILE A 118 -0.61 -0.43 -5.94
C ILE A 118 0.68 0.38 -5.98
N SER A 119 1.40 0.28 -7.09
CA SER A 119 2.61 1.07 -7.32
C SER A 119 2.24 2.52 -7.62
N HIS A 120 2.86 3.45 -6.91
CA HIS A 120 2.75 4.90 -7.17
C HIS A 120 3.92 5.44 -8.00
N SER A 121 5.01 4.69 -8.06
CA SER A 121 6.22 4.99 -8.81
C SER A 121 7.13 3.77 -8.85
N ILE A 122 8.10 3.77 -9.76
CA ILE A 122 9.18 2.79 -9.77
C ILE A 122 10.24 3.26 -8.77
N GLU A 123 10.22 2.69 -7.57
CA GLU A 123 11.03 3.20 -6.46
C GLU A 123 12.52 2.98 -6.67
N SER A 124 12.92 1.88 -7.33
CA SER A 124 14.31 1.64 -7.67
C SER A 124 14.92 2.77 -8.51
N GLU A 125 14.14 3.41 -9.39
CA GLU A 125 14.60 4.54 -10.15
C GLU A 125 14.85 5.80 -9.31
N ILE A 126 13.98 6.01 -8.32
CA ILE A 126 14.14 7.09 -7.34
C ILE A 126 15.41 6.83 -6.51
N ARG A 127 15.58 5.61 -6.02
CA ARG A 127 16.75 5.24 -5.21
C ARG A 127 18.07 5.29 -5.99
N LYS A 128 18.04 4.99 -7.28
CA LYS A 128 19.20 5.13 -8.15
C LYS A 128 19.76 6.56 -8.15
N LYS A 129 18.88 7.57 -8.01
CA LYS A 129 19.27 8.99 -8.03
C LYS A 129 19.68 9.53 -6.67
N PHE A 130 19.08 9.04 -5.58
CA PHE A 130 19.15 9.68 -4.26
C PHE A 130 19.70 8.78 -3.14
N SER A 131 20.11 7.54 -3.45
CA SER A 131 20.60 6.60 -2.43
C SER A 131 21.94 5.99 -2.86
N ASN A 132 22.62 5.36 -1.91
CA ASN A 132 23.83 4.59 -2.22
C ASN A 132 23.49 3.33 -3.03
N ILE A 133 24.50 2.73 -3.65
CA ILE A 133 24.36 1.58 -4.54
C ILE A 133 23.71 0.38 -3.85
N PHE A 134 24.01 0.14 -2.58
CA PHE A 134 23.45 -0.97 -1.82
C PHE A 134 21.94 -0.83 -1.65
N ILE A 135 21.46 0.35 -1.22
CA ILE A 135 20.02 0.63 -1.06
C ILE A 135 19.32 0.55 -2.41
N TYR A 136 19.92 1.04 -3.50
CA TYR A 136 19.38 0.91 -4.85
C TYR A 136 19.21 -0.55 -5.25
N LEU A 137 20.26 -1.38 -5.12
CA LEU A 137 20.22 -2.80 -5.51
C LEU A 137 19.21 -3.58 -4.67
N LEU A 138 19.18 -3.35 -3.35
CA LEU A 138 18.19 -3.95 -2.46
C LEU A 138 16.76 -3.56 -2.87
N THR A 139 16.51 -2.28 -3.12
CA THR A 139 15.20 -1.78 -3.56
C THR A 139 14.79 -2.44 -4.88
N LYS A 140 15.68 -2.48 -5.86
CA LYS A 140 15.42 -3.10 -7.17
C LYS A 140 15.09 -4.59 -7.04
N TYR A 141 15.80 -5.31 -6.17
CA TYR A 141 15.57 -6.72 -5.92
C TYR A 141 14.20 -6.95 -5.26
N LEU A 142 13.90 -6.22 -4.18
CA LEU A 142 12.62 -6.33 -3.47
C LEU A 142 11.43 -5.92 -4.35
N GLU A 143 11.59 -4.89 -5.16
CA GLU A 143 10.58 -4.42 -6.11
C GLU A 143 10.28 -5.49 -7.16
N ARG A 144 11.33 -6.15 -7.71
CA ARG A 144 11.18 -7.30 -8.61
C ARG A 144 10.40 -8.44 -7.96
N LEU A 145 10.73 -8.81 -6.72
CA LEU A 145 10.02 -9.86 -5.98
C LEU A 145 8.57 -9.47 -5.71
N MET A 146 8.33 -8.22 -5.30
CA MET A 146 7.00 -7.71 -5.03
C MET A 146 6.11 -7.80 -6.27
N PHE A 147 6.57 -7.26 -7.41
CA PHE A 147 5.82 -7.33 -8.66
C PHE A 147 5.58 -8.76 -9.15
N LYS A 148 6.51 -9.68 -8.91
CA LYS A 148 6.42 -11.07 -9.36
C LYS A 148 5.46 -11.91 -8.51
N PHE A 149 5.41 -11.68 -7.21
CA PHE A 149 4.73 -12.59 -6.28
C PHE A 149 3.39 -12.09 -5.75
N VAL A 150 3.03 -10.84 -5.94
CA VAL A 150 1.67 -10.36 -5.63
C VAL A 150 0.66 -10.94 -6.63
N ASP A 151 -0.57 -11.12 -6.19
CA ASP A 151 -1.61 -11.67 -7.07
C ASP A 151 -2.03 -10.66 -8.14
N ILE A 152 -1.97 -9.35 -7.83
CA ILE A 152 -2.24 -8.26 -8.78
C ILE A 152 -1.26 -7.12 -8.51
N ALA A 153 -0.49 -6.75 -9.52
CA ALA A 153 0.36 -5.56 -9.49
C ALA A 153 -0.25 -4.48 -10.39
N THR A 154 -0.22 -3.22 -9.94
CA THR A 154 -0.72 -2.09 -10.73
C THR A 154 0.38 -1.07 -11.05
N SER A 155 0.12 -0.24 -12.04
CA SER A 155 0.92 0.92 -12.40
C SER A 155 0.01 2.13 -12.61
N VAL A 156 0.46 3.33 -12.28
CA VAL A 156 -0.36 4.54 -12.36
C VAL A 156 -0.35 5.22 -13.74
N SER A 157 0.58 4.83 -14.62
CA SER A 157 0.66 5.37 -15.98
C SER A 157 1.07 4.31 -17.01
N LYS A 158 0.77 4.58 -18.29
CA LYS A 158 1.23 3.74 -19.41
C LYS A 158 2.75 3.67 -19.47
N TYR A 159 3.42 4.78 -19.17
CA TYR A 159 4.88 4.85 -19.10
C TYR A 159 5.45 3.89 -18.06
N GLU A 160 4.96 3.95 -16.83
CA GLU A 160 5.39 3.06 -15.76
C GLU A 160 5.08 1.60 -16.07
N LYS A 161 3.90 1.31 -16.62
CA LYS A 161 3.54 -0.03 -17.09
C LYS A 161 4.57 -0.61 -18.06
N SER A 162 4.92 0.15 -19.08
CA SER A 162 5.94 -0.24 -20.06
C SER A 162 7.30 -0.46 -19.41
N LYS A 163 7.67 0.44 -18.51
CA LYS A 163 8.96 0.41 -17.82
C LYS A 163 9.08 -0.76 -16.83
N ILE A 164 8.04 -1.05 -16.06
CA ILE A 164 7.97 -2.23 -15.18
C ILE A 164 8.10 -3.52 -16.00
N LYS A 165 7.41 -3.58 -17.16
CA LYS A 165 7.55 -4.71 -18.08
C LYS A 165 8.99 -4.88 -18.56
N LYS A 166 9.67 -3.79 -18.94
CA LYS A 166 11.07 -3.81 -19.40
C LYS A 166 12.03 -4.21 -18.27
N LEU A 167 11.85 -3.68 -17.05
CA LEU A 167 12.78 -3.90 -15.93
C LEU A 167 12.62 -5.25 -15.26
N TYR A 168 11.38 -5.73 -15.13
CA TYR A 168 11.05 -6.88 -14.27
C TYR A 168 10.38 -8.02 -15.02
N ASN A 169 10.03 -7.83 -16.29
CA ASN A 169 9.26 -8.75 -17.12
C ASN A 169 7.89 -9.13 -16.51
N VAL A 170 7.23 -8.16 -15.89
CA VAL A 170 5.91 -8.32 -15.25
C VAL A 170 4.89 -7.43 -15.95
N ASN A 171 3.70 -7.97 -16.21
CA ASN A 171 2.57 -7.19 -16.71
C ASN A 171 1.78 -6.62 -15.52
N THR A 172 1.61 -5.29 -15.48
CA THR A 172 0.79 -4.61 -14.49
C THR A 172 -0.55 -4.18 -15.08
N ILE A 173 -1.55 -4.05 -14.22
CA ILE A 173 -2.83 -3.43 -14.58
C ILE A 173 -2.67 -1.92 -14.47
N LEU A 174 -3.08 -1.19 -15.52
CA LEU A 174 -3.10 0.27 -15.46
C LEU A 174 -4.21 0.72 -14.49
N TYR A 175 -3.81 1.40 -13.43
CA TYR A 175 -4.70 1.93 -12.40
C TYR A 175 -4.32 3.36 -12.05
N PRO A 176 -4.77 4.37 -12.84
CA PRO A 176 -4.37 5.75 -12.66
C PRO A 176 -4.78 6.30 -11.29
N ASN A 177 -4.03 7.29 -10.82
CA ASN A 177 -4.38 8.07 -9.64
C ASN A 177 -5.56 8.99 -9.98
N ALA A 178 -6.79 8.51 -9.78
CA ALA A 178 -8.00 9.30 -9.93
C ALA A 178 -8.41 9.90 -8.58
N ILE A 179 -8.79 11.15 -8.58
CA ILE A 179 -9.40 11.85 -7.45
C ILE A 179 -10.83 12.15 -7.86
N ASN A 180 -11.82 11.70 -7.08
CA ASN A 180 -13.19 12.19 -7.21
C ASN A 180 -13.20 13.63 -6.70
N ILE A 181 -13.24 14.57 -7.62
CA ILE A 181 -13.51 15.97 -7.32
C ILE A 181 -15.03 16.12 -7.41
N ASP A 182 -15.70 16.24 -6.27
CA ASP A 182 -17.08 16.71 -6.24
C ASP A 182 -17.04 18.19 -6.64
N TYR A 183 -17.20 18.46 -7.92
CA TYR A 183 -17.47 19.81 -8.39
C TYR A 183 -18.83 20.22 -7.81
N LYS A 184 -18.85 20.94 -6.70
CA LYS A 184 -19.99 21.80 -6.37
C LYS A 184 -19.93 22.92 -7.41
N VAL A 185 -20.73 22.78 -8.46
CA VAL A 185 -21.05 23.91 -9.35
C VAL A 185 -21.71 24.93 -8.46
N GLY A 186 -20.99 26.04 -8.20
CA GLY A 186 -21.55 27.16 -7.46
C GLY A 186 -22.74 27.68 -8.25
N THR A 187 -23.90 27.57 -7.67
CA THR A 187 -25.11 28.33 -8.07
C THR A 187 -24.96 29.75 -7.60
#